data_2219f0041ab943ecd120a6ae7f1cf023
#
_entry.id   2219f0041ab943ecd120a6ae7f1cf023
#
_cell.length_a   1.000
_cell.length_b   1.000
_cell.length_c   1.000
_cell.angle_alpha   90.00
_cell.angle_beta   90.00
_cell.angle_gamma   90.00
#
_symmetry.space_group_name_H-M   'P 1'
#
loop_
_entity.id
_entity.type
_entity.pdbx_description
1 polymer ?
#
loop_
_entity_poly.entity_id
_entity_poly.type
_entity_poly.pdbx_seq_one_letter_code
_entity_poly.pdbx_strand_id
1 'polypeptide(L)'
;VTDVDASKCMVAWARENAQASSLADRPCRWIVDDCAKFVQREIRRGSRYDAVIMDPPSYGRGPNGEIWKLEDNVYDLITLTEQVLSDKPLFFAINSYTEGLSPAVMEYVLKTTLCPKVGGHTSCDEIGLPVTATGGVVPCGATAVWEE
;
A
#
# COMPACT_ATOMS: atom_id res chain seq x y z
N VAL A 1 -13.55 -4.18 -4.95
CA VAL A 1 -12.10 -3.96 -4.79
C VAL A 1 -11.56 -3.29 -6.05
N THR A 2 -10.48 -2.50 -5.91
CA THR A 2 -9.73 -1.96 -7.05
C THR A 2 -8.26 -2.33 -6.85
N ASP A 3 -7.72 -3.06 -7.81
CA ASP A 3 -6.31 -3.41 -7.90
C ASP A 3 -5.63 -2.51 -8.93
N VAL A 4 -4.53 -1.89 -8.56
CA VAL A 4 -3.81 -0.90 -9.39
C VAL A 4 -2.33 -1.17 -9.34
N ASP A 5 -1.73 -1.44 -10.48
CA ASP A 5 -0.29 -1.58 -10.63
C ASP A 5 0.15 -1.06 -12.01
N ALA A 6 1.33 -0.45 -12.06
CA ALA A 6 1.89 0.04 -13.33
C ALA A 6 2.32 -1.08 -14.28
N SER A 7 2.58 -2.28 -13.75
CA SER A 7 2.99 -3.46 -14.50
C SER A 7 1.77 -4.26 -14.98
N LYS A 8 1.62 -4.36 -16.30
CA LYS A 8 0.61 -5.21 -16.92
C LYS A 8 0.73 -6.69 -16.49
N CYS A 9 1.95 -7.17 -16.28
CA CYS A 9 2.18 -8.54 -15.83
C CYS A 9 1.69 -8.77 -14.40
N MET A 10 1.90 -7.80 -13.50
CA MET A 10 1.44 -7.90 -12.11
C MET A 10 -0.09 -7.90 -12.03
N VAL A 11 -0.77 -7.02 -12.76
CA VAL A 11 -2.23 -7.01 -12.83
C VAL A 11 -2.78 -8.31 -13.43
N ALA A 12 -2.12 -8.87 -14.45
CA ALA A 12 -2.52 -10.17 -15.00
C ALA A 12 -2.36 -11.28 -13.97
N TRP A 13 -1.23 -11.32 -13.26
CA TRP A 13 -0.97 -12.31 -12.21
C TRP A 13 -1.93 -12.17 -11.01
N ALA A 14 -2.22 -10.94 -10.59
CA ALA A 14 -3.23 -10.70 -9.55
C ALA A 14 -4.61 -11.30 -9.94
N ARG A 15 -4.98 -11.17 -11.22
CA ARG A 15 -6.23 -11.77 -11.75
C ARG A 15 -6.17 -13.30 -11.75
N GLU A 16 -5.04 -13.91 -12.11
CA GLU A 16 -4.83 -15.36 -12.02
C GLU A 16 -4.91 -15.86 -10.56
N ASN A 17 -4.32 -15.10 -9.62
CA ASN A 17 -4.40 -15.40 -8.18
C ASN A 17 -5.84 -15.33 -7.67
N ALA A 18 -6.63 -14.36 -8.12
CA ALA A 18 -8.06 -14.28 -7.78
C ALA A 18 -8.82 -15.50 -8.29
N GLN A 19 -8.54 -15.99 -9.50
CA GLN A 19 -9.11 -17.22 -10.04
C GLN A 19 -8.73 -18.44 -9.19
N ALA A 20 -7.44 -18.61 -8.89
CA ALA A 20 -6.93 -19.70 -8.08
C ALA A 20 -7.50 -19.73 -6.66
N SER A 21 -7.89 -18.53 -6.15
CA SER A 21 -8.51 -18.34 -4.84
C SER A 21 -10.05 -18.43 -4.85
N SER A 22 -10.66 -18.84 -5.95
CA SER A 22 -12.13 -18.89 -6.13
C SER A 22 -12.81 -17.53 -5.97
N LEU A 23 -12.11 -16.45 -6.34
CA LEU A 23 -12.59 -15.06 -6.27
C LEU A 23 -12.85 -14.44 -7.65
N ALA A 24 -12.82 -15.25 -8.72
CA ALA A 24 -12.98 -14.77 -10.10
C ALA A 24 -14.27 -13.97 -10.33
N ASP A 25 -15.37 -14.39 -9.67
CA ASP A 25 -16.69 -13.77 -9.82
C ASP A 25 -16.89 -12.56 -8.86
N ARG A 26 -15.93 -12.24 -8.04
CA ARG A 26 -16.01 -11.08 -7.14
C ARG A 26 -15.75 -9.79 -7.91
N PRO A 27 -16.50 -8.72 -7.64
CA PRO A 27 -16.30 -7.44 -8.32
C PRO A 27 -14.92 -6.86 -7.99
N CYS A 28 -14.03 -6.88 -8.99
CA CYS A 28 -12.71 -6.26 -8.90
C CYS A 28 -12.42 -5.44 -10.17
N ARG A 29 -11.96 -4.20 -9.98
CA ARG A 29 -11.45 -3.36 -11.06
C ARG A 29 -9.94 -3.63 -11.16
N TRP A 30 -9.52 -4.13 -12.30
CA TRP A 30 -8.11 -4.44 -12.60
C TRP A 30 -7.54 -3.32 -13.47
N ILE A 31 -6.66 -2.50 -12.90
CA ILE A 31 -6.19 -1.26 -13.53
C ILE A 31 -4.69 -1.32 -13.74
N VAL A 32 -4.25 -1.21 -14.99
CA VAL A 32 -2.83 -1.02 -15.33
C VAL A 32 -2.57 0.48 -15.44
N ASP A 33 -1.97 1.08 -14.42
CA ASP A 33 -1.72 2.51 -14.36
C ASP A 33 -0.69 2.88 -13.28
N ASP A 34 -0.13 4.07 -13.37
CA ASP A 34 0.61 4.70 -12.30
C ASP A 34 -0.31 4.97 -11.11
N CYS A 35 0.04 4.43 -9.92
CA CYS A 35 -0.81 4.50 -8.74
C CYS A 35 -1.10 5.94 -8.30
N ALA A 36 -0.11 6.83 -8.32
CA ALA A 36 -0.30 8.23 -7.94
C ALA A 36 -1.24 8.95 -8.92
N LYS A 37 -1.07 8.72 -10.23
CA LYS A 37 -1.97 9.28 -11.25
C LYS A 37 -3.38 8.72 -11.14
N PHE A 38 -3.51 7.43 -10.82
CA PHE A 38 -4.81 6.81 -10.56
C PHE A 38 -5.50 7.50 -9.38
N VAL A 39 -4.82 7.63 -8.23
CA VAL A 39 -5.38 8.28 -7.03
C VAL A 39 -5.79 9.73 -7.32
N GLN A 40 -4.96 10.51 -8.02
CA GLN A 40 -5.31 11.89 -8.44
C GLN A 40 -6.59 11.93 -9.28
N ARG A 41 -6.83 10.94 -10.14
CA ARG A 41 -8.09 10.86 -10.90
C ARG A 41 -9.28 10.49 -10.03
N GLU A 42 -9.11 9.57 -9.10
CA GLU A 42 -10.16 9.18 -8.16
C GLU A 42 -10.53 10.34 -7.23
N ILE A 43 -9.56 11.16 -6.78
CA ILE A 43 -9.84 12.41 -6.04
C ILE A 43 -10.73 13.35 -6.87
N ARG A 44 -10.37 13.60 -8.14
CA ARG A 44 -11.17 14.47 -9.02
C ARG A 44 -12.58 13.93 -9.31
N ARG A 45 -12.75 12.60 -9.25
CA ARG A 45 -14.06 11.92 -9.42
C ARG A 45 -14.89 11.91 -8.13
N GLY A 46 -14.31 12.27 -7.00
CA GLY A 46 -14.95 12.15 -5.70
C GLY A 46 -15.12 10.71 -5.24
N SER A 47 -14.35 9.77 -5.80
CA SER A 47 -14.37 8.37 -5.37
C SER A 47 -13.87 8.22 -3.94
N ARG A 48 -14.46 7.29 -3.18
CA ARG A 48 -14.10 7.01 -1.78
C ARG A 48 -13.89 5.52 -1.58
N TYR A 49 -12.94 5.20 -0.69
CA TYR A 49 -12.53 3.85 -0.36
C TYR A 49 -12.51 3.69 1.15
N ASP A 50 -13.03 2.56 1.64
CA ASP A 50 -13.09 2.27 3.07
C ASP A 50 -11.77 1.70 3.60
N ALA A 51 -10.92 1.18 2.72
CA ALA A 51 -9.62 0.65 3.10
C ALA A 51 -8.60 0.82 1.97
N VAL A 52 -7.33 0.93 2.36
CA VAL A 52 -6.18 0.97 1.45
C VAL A 52 -5.15 -0.03 1.90
N ILE A 53 -4.60 -0.78 0.96
CA ILE A 53 -3.40 -1.61 1.13
C ILE A 53 -2.37 -1.14 0.11
N MET A 54 -1.16 -0.86 0.57
CA MET A 54 -0.05 -0.43 -0.26
C MET A 54 1.14 -1.37 -0.11
N ASP A 55 1.76 -1.67 -1.24
CA ASP A 55 3.05 -2.38 -1.31
C ASP A 55 3.94 -1.68 -2.34
N PRO A 56 4.36 -0.44 -2.07
CA PRO A 56 5.12 0.35 -3.03
C PRO A 56 6.54 -0.20 -3.19
N PRO A 57 7.10 -0.15 -4.42
CA PRO A 57 8.46 -0.63 -4.65
C PRO A 57 9.48 0.25 -3.91
N SER A 58 10.55 -0.37 -3.41
CA SER A 58 11.67 0.36 -2.79
C SER A 58 12.34 1.34 -3.75
N TYR A 59 12.46 0.92 -5.02
CA TYR A 59 13.07 1.70 -6.09
C TYR A 59 12.34 1.47 -7.42
N GLY A 60 12.24 2.52 -8.22
CA GLY A 60 11.67 2.44 -9.56
C GLY A 60 12.20 3.52 -10.49
N ARG A 61 12.00 3.32 -11.79
CA ARG A 61 12.25 4.35 -12.82
C ARG A 61 11.00 4.58 -13.63
N GLY A 62 10.59 5.83 -13.71
CA GLY A 62 9.51 6.24 -14.59
C GLY A 62 9.92 6.25 -16.07
N PRO A 63 8.95 6.35 -16.98
CA PRO A 63 9.19 6.28 -18.44
C PRO A 63 10.07 7.43 -18.98
N ASN A 64 10.17 8.56 -18.28
CA ASN A 64 11.00 9.69 -18.65
C ASN A 64 12.33 9.74 -17.87
N GLY A 65 12.67 8.66 -17.13
CA GLY A 65 13.89 8.57 -16.35
C GLY A 65 13.77 9.12 -14.93
N GLU A 66 12.56 9.43 -14.46
CA GLU A 66 12.32 9.84 -13.07
C GLU A 66 12.72 8.70 -12.14
N ILE A 67 13.39 9.05 -11.05
CA ILE A 67 13.78 8.10 -10.02
C ILE A 67 12.74 8.14 -8.90
N TRP A 68 12.18 6.97 -8.62
CA TRP A 68 11.37 6.72 -7.43
C TRP A 68 12.21 6.04 -6.37
N LYS A 69 12.16 6.56 -5.16
CA LYS A 69 12.67 5.90 -3.95
C LYS A 69 11.61 6.03 -2.87
N LEU A 70 11.30 4.92 -2.21
CA LEU A 70 10.23 4.91 -1.22
C LEU A 70 10.53 5.86 -0.05
N GLU A 71 11.76 5.84 0.46
CA GLU A 71 12.20 6.69 1.56
C GLU A 71 12.02 8.19 1.30
N ASP A 72 12.13 8.60 0.04
CA ASP A 72 11.96 10.01 -0.37
C ASP A 72 10.49 10.39 -0.63
N ASN A 73 9.62 9.40 -0.92
CA ASN A 73 8.28 9.65 -1.47
C ASN A 73 7.13 9.07 -0.64
N VAL A 74 7.41 8.29 0.41
CA VAL A 74 6.37 7.61 1.19
C VAL A 74 5.38 8.58 1.84
N TYR A 75 5.87 9.70 2.36
CA TYR A 75 5.03 10.71 2.98
C TYR A 75 4.04 11.33 1.99
N ASP A 76 4.53 11.71 0.81
CA ASP A 76 3.70 12.32 -0.23
C ASP A 76 2.69 11.32 -0.81
N LEU A 77 3.10 10.05 -0.96
CA LEU A 77 2.21 8.99 -1.43
C LEU A 77 1.06 8.73 -0.46
N ILE A 78 1.34 8.64 0.84
CA ILE A 78 0.31 8.46 1.87
C ILE A 78 -0.59 9.69 1.92
N THR A 79 -0.02 10.90 1.95
CA THR A 79 -0.78 12.16 1.97
C THR A 79 -1.67 12.33 0.74
N LEU A 80 -1.25 11.84 -0.42
CA LEU A 80 -2.08 11.81 -1.61
C LEU A 80 -3.22 10.80 -1.46
N THR A 81 -2.91 9.59 -1.00
CA THR A 81 -3.85 8.47 -0.97
C THR A 81 -4.90 8.61 0.14
N GLU A 82 -4.58 9.24 1.26
CA GLU A 82 -5.56 9.52 2.32
C GLU A 82 -6.76 10.32 1.82
N GLN A 83 -6.60 11.15 0.76
CA GLN A 83 -7.66 11.98 0.20
C GLN A 83 -8.78 11.18 -0.48
N VAL A 84 -8.58 9.91 -0.76
CA VAL A 84 -9.62 9.01 -1.29
C VAL A 84 -10.25 8.13 -0.22
N LEU A 85 -9.85 8.26 1.05
CA LEU A 85 -10.54 7.55 2.13
C LEU A 85 -11.97 8.07 2.31
N SER A 86 -12.87 7.17 2.69
CA SER A 86 -14.24 7.50 3.06
C SER A 86 -14.28 8.26 4.42
N ASP A 87 -15.44 8.75 4.80
CA ASP A 87 -15.61 9.45 6.08
C ASP A 87 -15.46 8.52 7.30
N LYS A 88 -15.57 7.22 7.10
CA LYS A 88 -15.38 6.18 8.13
C LYS A 88 -14.54 5.05 7.52
N PRO A 89 -13.24 5.29 7.34
CA PRO A 89 -12.36 4.27 6.80
C PRO A 89 -12.09 3.18 7.84
N LEU A 90 -11.90 1.96 7.37
CA LEU A 90 -11.67 0.80 8.22
C LEU A 90 -10.20 0.65 8.60
N PHE A 91 -9.32 0.71 7.59
CA PHE A 91 -7.88 0.61 7.81
C PHE A 91 -7.07 1.17 6.63
N PHE A 92 -5.82 1.46 6.91
CA PHE A 92 -4.79 1.79 5.93
C PHE A 92 -3.52 1.02 6.26
N ALA A 93 -3.11 0.12 5.38
CA ALA A 93 -1.92 -0.71 5.57
C ALA A 93 -0.85 -0.39 4.52
N ILE A 94 0.39 -0.30 4.94
CA ILE A 94 1.55 -0.14 4.07
C ILE A 94 2.66 -1.10 4.45
N ASN A 95 3.21 -1.79 3.46
CA ASN A 95 4.38 -2.63 3.59
C ASN A 95 5.60 -1.96 2.96
N SER A 96 6.77 -2.29 3.46
CA SER A 96 8.06 -1.87 2.90
C SER A 96 9.10 -2.96 3.02
N TYR A 97 9.87 -3.12 1.98
CA TYR A 97 11.05 -4.00 1.94
C TYR A 97 12.34 -3.18 1.74
N THR A 98 12.26 -1.88 2.06
CA THR A 98 13.36 -0.93 1.89
C THR A 98 14.27 -0.94 3.11
N GLU A 99 15.57 -1.17 2.90
CA GLU A 99 16.57 -1.01 3.95
C GLU A 99 16.57 0.44 4.48
N GLY A 100 16.64 0.57 5.81
CA GLY A 100 16.66 1.89 6.47
C GLY A 100 15.29 2.53 6.70
N LEU A 101 14.20 2.00 6.13
CA LEU A 101 12.84 2.43 6.43
C LEU A 101 12.25 1.51 7.51
N SER A 102 12.49 1.86 8.78
CA SER A 102 12.01 1.05 9.90
C SER A 102 10.47 1.08 10.05
N PRO A 103 9.87 0.05 10.68
CA PRO A 103 8.44 0.03 10.98
C PRO A 103 7.98 1.31 11.70
N ALA A 104 8.75 1.77 12.69
CA ALA A 104 8.43 2.97 13.46
C ALA A 104 8.39 4.26 12.62
N VAL A 105 9.20 4.35 11.55
CA VAL A 105 9.15 5.50 10.62
C VAL A 105 7.85 5.47 9.83
N MET A 106 7.44 4.32 9.31
CA MET A 106 6.18 4.17 8.58
C MET A 106 4.98 4.45 9.49
N GLU A 107 4.99 3.93 10.72
CA GLU A 107 3.96 4.23 11.72
C GLU A 107 3.88 5.73 12.01
N TYR A 108 5.04 6.39 12.20
CA TYR A 108 5.08 7.83 12.43
C TYR A 108 4.43 8.61 11.27
N VAL A 109 4.68 8.20 10.02
CA VAL A 109 4.05 8.83 8.86
C VAL A 109 2.53 8.63 8.89
N LEU A 110 2.04 7.40 9.10
CA LEU A 110 0.59 7.14 9.22
C LEU A 110 -0.03 7.94 10.35
N LYS A 111 0.62 7.96 11.51
CA LYS A 111 0.15 8.69 12.69
C LYS A 111 0.04 10.20 12.45
N THR A 112 1.00 10.77 11.75
CA THR A 112 1.03 12.23 11.49
C THR A 112 0.16 12.66 10.33
N THR A 113 -0.18 11.77 9.41
CA THR A 113 -1.05 12.05 8.26
C THR A 113 -2.51 11.70 8.54
N LEU A 114 -2.81 10.47 8.99
CA LEU A 114 -4.17 9.95 9.12
C LEU A 114 -4.84 10.32 10.44
N CYS A 115 -4.20 10.08 11.59
CA CYS A 115 -4.82 10.28 12.89
C CYS A 115 -5.38 11.70 13.13
N PRO A 116 -4.76 12.80 12.66
CA PRO A 116 -5.33 14.14 12.83
C PRO A 116 -6.63 14.36 12.05
N LYS A 117 -6.90 13.56 11.02
CA LYS A 117 -8.05 13.72 10.13
C LYS A 117 -9.20 12.77 10.44
N VAL A 118 -8.86 11.51 10.73
CA VAL A 118 -9.86 10.45 10.90
C VAL A 118 -9.82 9.77 12.28
N GLY A 119 -8.94 10.24 13.18
CA GLY A 119 -8.76 9.60 14.50
C GLY A 119 -8.07 8.24 14.36
N GLY A 120 -8.47 7.27 15.20
CA GLY A 120 -7.95 5.91 15.15
C GLY A 120 -6.57 5.75 15.80
N HIS A 121 -5.97 4.59 15.61
CA HIS A 121 -4.67 4.25 16.17
C HIS A 121 -3.76 3.61 15.11
N THR A 122 -2.47 3.60 15.41
CA THR A 122 -1.46 3.02 14.52
C THR A 122 -0.71 1.91 15.22
N SER A 123 -0.27 0.94 14.45
CA SER A 123 0.63 -0.12 14.89
C SER A 123 1.69 -0.39 13.82
N CYS A 124 2.81 -0.96 14.22
CA CYS A 124 3.85 -1.37 13.28
C CYS A 124 4.57 -2.62 13.77
N ASP A 125 5.09 -3.40 12.83
CA ASP A 125 5.90 -4.58 13.14
C ASP A 125 6.83 -4.92 11.97
N GLU A 126 7.81 -5.77 12.23
CA GLU A 126 8.62 -6.39 11.20
C GLU A 126 7.89 -7.56 10.55
N ILE A 127 7.98 -7.65 9.23
CA ILE A 127 7.51 -8.81 8.48
C ILE A 127 8.65 -9.81 8.39
N GLY A 128 8.36 -11.08 8.69
CA GLY A 128 9.37 -12.13 8.62
C GLY A 128 8.82 -13.47 8.18
N LEU A 129 9.70 -14.26 7.61
CA LEU A 129 9.42 -15.63 7.18
C LEU A 129 9.79 -16.62 8.30
N PRO A 130 8.87 -17.46 8.77
CA PRO A 130 9.17 -18.44 9.80
C PRO A 130 10.15 -19.52 9.28
N VAL A 131 11.19 -19.81 10.04
CA VAL A 131 12.18 -20.84 9.75
C VAL A 131 11.83 -22.09 10.54
N THR A 132 11.22 -23.07 9.90
CA THR A 132 10.73 -24.30 10.52
C THR A 132 11.85 -25.12 11.18
N ALA A 133 13.08 -25.09 10.64
CA ALA A 133 14.22 -25.85 11.15
C ALA A 133 14.78 -25.29 12.48
N THR A 134 14.63 -24.01 12.75
CA THR A 134 15.23 -23.35 13.93
C THR A 134 14.21 -22.74 14.88
N GLY A 135 12.96 -22.61 14.44
CA GLY A 135 11.92 -21.86 15.16
C GLY A 135 12.14 -20.32 15.16
N GLY A 136 13.12 -19.84 14.41
CA GLY A 136 13.39 -18.41 14.24
C GLY A 136 12.57 -17.79 13.13
N VAL A 137 12.82 -16.50 12.90
CA VAL A 137 12.18 -15.71 11.83
C VAL A 137 13.27 -15.01 11.04
N VAL A 138 13.22 -15.07 9.72
CA VAL A 138 14.07 -14.26 8.83
C VAL A 138 13.33 -12.95 8.57
N PRO A 139 13.85 -11.81 9.06
CA PRO A 139 13.26 -10.51 8.74
C PRO A 139 13.30 -10.25 7.23
N CYS A 140 12.21 -9.81 6.65
CA CYS A 140 12.15 -9.55 5.20
C CYS A 140 11.48 -8.22 4.84
N GLY A 141 10.94 -7.51 5.81
CA GLY A 141 10.29 -6.23 5.57
C GLY A 141 9.66 -5.65 6.83
N ALA A 142 8.89 -4.61 6.65
CA ALA A 142 8.16 -3.92 7.69
C ALA A 142 6.73 -3.64 7.26
N THR A 143 5.80 -3.60 8.21
CA THR A 143 4.42 -3.16 7.99
C THR A 143 4.05 -2.08 8.98
N ALA A 144 3.22 -1.15 8.55
CA ALA A 144 2.52 -0.24 9.44
C ALA A 144 1.05 -0.20 9.06
N VAL A 145 0.20 -0.14 10.07
CA VAL A 145 -1.26 -0.14 9.91
C VAL A 145 -1.84 1.00 10.73
N TRP A 146 -2.77 1.72 10.12
CA TRP A 146 -3.72 2.58 10.78
C TRP A 146 -5.08 1.89 10.75
N GLU A 147 -5.83 1.94 11.84
CA GLU A 147 -7.20 1.43 11.94
C GLU A 147 -8.07 2.30 12.86
N GLU A 148 -9.39 2.21 12.68
CA GLU A 148 -10.39 2.99 13.46
C GLU A 148 -10.34 2.70 14.96
#